data_34b7476f355bc771872985539551aa6f
#
_entry.id   34b7476f355bc771872985539551aa6f
#
_cell.length_a   1.000
_cell.length_b   1.000
_cell.length_c   1.000
_cell.angle_alpha   90.00
_cell.angle_beta   90.00
_cell.angle_gamma   90.00
#
_symmetry.space_group_name_H-M   'P 1'
#
loop_
_entity.id
_entity.type
_entity.pdbx_description
1 polymer ?
#
loop_
_entity_poly.entity_id
_entity_poly.type
_entity_poly.pdbx_seq_one_letter_code
_entity_poly.pdbx_strand_id
1 'polypeptide(L)'
;GKISFDEQVNRTNHSGYVFNSKLSSREASFDDFGAGEFTGPASLKVEPKNLNYPDDRTNFNTKLSYDVALFTGFKLSNQKDILKLQQKAAQVKYTLNKKQLSFEVLKAYNGAVVAKEFIKAAQKAKEAISYVSKSAKAFHQEGLVTKIDVKQAKVYELNTNTKLIEAQNQFDLAIAYLRFLTSNQNISDVSELKNIYCDISDMSNLYGRALKNRDELKMQNFQKDAMKKNIDISNSSYYPAVYSHLEYGFNDDKLTLDDDKDYYNAMIGLNYTLF
;
A
#
# COMPACT_ATOMS: atom_id res chain seq x y z
N GLY A 1 1.13 -7.28 21.98
CA GLY A 1 0.15 -8.23 22.49
C GLY A 1 -1.13 -8.21 21.70
N LYS A 2 -1.93 -9.25 21.84
CA LYS A 2 -3.26 -9.39 21.23
C LYS A 2 -4.26 -9.58 22.36
N ILE A 3 -5.32 -8.78 22.36
CA ILE A 3 -6.49 -8.99 23.23
C ILE A 3 -7.56 -9.61 22.34
N SER A 4 -8.18 -10.69 22.79
CA SER A 4 -9.32 -11.34 22.13
C SER A 4 -10.44 -11.58 23.14
N PHE A 5 -11.67 -11.38 22.68
CA PHE A 5 -12.89 -11.79 23.36
C PHE A 5 -13.45 -12.97 22.59
N ASP A 6 -13.70 -14.05 23.30
CA ASP A 6 -14.21 -15.28 22.73
C ASP A 6 -15.47 -15.70 23.51
N GLU A 7 -16.52 -16.03 22.78
CA GLU A 7 -17.74 -16.65 23.30
C GLU A 7 -17.93 -17.99 22.62
N GLN A 8 -17.95 -19.06 23.41
CA GLN A 8 -18.11 -20.41 22.89
C GLN A 8 -19.33 -21.07 23.55
N VAL A 9 -20.24 -21.57 22.75
CA VAL A 9 -21.39 -22.35 23.18
C VAL A 9 -21.22 -23.78 22.71
N ASN A 10 -21.26 -24.74 23.63
CA ASN A 10 -21.17 -26.14 23.33
C ASN A 10 -22.35 -26.90 23.95
N ARG A 11 -23.00 -27.77 23.22
CA ARG A 11 -24.02 -28.70 23.72
C ARG A 11 -23.64 -30.13 23.40
N THR A 12 -23.54 -30.97 24.44
CA THR A 12 -23.06 -32.36 24.31
C THR A 12 -23.57 -33.24 25.45
N ASN A 13 -23.71 -34.52 25.18
CA ASN A 13 -23.90 -35.57 26.17
C ASN A 13 -22.63 -36.43 26.39
N HIS A 14 -21.49 -36.02 25.81
CA HIS A 14 -20.23 -36.73 26.02
C HIS A 14 -19.79 -36.57 27.48
N SER A 15 -19.69 -37.68 28.22
CA SER A 15 -19.47 -37.70 29.66
C SER A 15 -18.28 -36.82 30.11
N GLY A 16 -17.14 -36.93 29.45
CA GLY A 16 -15.96 -36.15 29.79
C GLY A 16 -16.18 -34.63 29.65
N TYR A 17 -16.88 -34.19 28.63
CA TYR A 17 -17.19 -32.75 28.42
C TYR A 17 -18.27 -32.27 29.40
N VAL A 18 -19.35 -33.04 29.62
CA VAL A 18 -20.41 -32.69 30.58
C VAL A 18 -19.83 -32.55 31.98
N PHE A 19 -19.06 -33.55 32.43
CA PHE A 19 -18.43 -33.52 33.71
C PHE A 19 -17.45 -32.37 33.89
N ASN A 20 -16.57 -32.16 32.90
CA ASN A 20 -15.64 -31.03 32.93
C ASN A 20 -16.35 -29.68 32.98
N SER A 21 -17.46 -29.50 32.23
CA SER A 21 -18.23 -28.27 32.27
C SER A 21 -18.91 -28.02 33.62
N LYS A 22 -19.43 -29.07 34.29
CA LYS A 22 -19.98 -28.97 35.67
C LYS A 22 -18.90 -28.59 36.69
N LEU A 23 -17.69 -29.11 36.57
CA LEU A 23 -16.56 -28.70 37.40
C LEU A 23 -16.15 -27.25 37.13
N SER A 24 -16.07 -26.88 35.86
CA SER A 24 -15.67 -25.52 35.47
C SER A 24 -16.69 -24.45 35.90
N SER A 25 -17.98 -24.78 35.90
CA SER A 25 -19.06 -23.94 36.40
C SER A 25 -19.32 -24.06 37.89
N ARG A 26 -18.50 -24.83 38.63
CA ARG A 26 -18.61 -25.09 40.09
C ARG A 26 -19.96 -25.66 40.52
N GLU A 27 -20.55 -26.50 39.65
CA GLU A 27 -21.88 -27.13 39.88
C GLU A 27 -21.82 -28.61 40.12
N ALA A 28 -20.61 -29.21 40.05
CA ALA A 28 -20.46 -30.64 40.26
C ALA A 28 -20.81 -31.03 41.71
N SER A 29 -21.71 -31.98 41.86
CA SER A 29 -22.14 -32.53 43.14
C SER A 29 -21.60 -33.96 43.36
N PHE A 30 -21.67 -34.48 44.56
CA PHE A 30 -21.32 -35.90 44.82
C PHE A 30 -22.18 -36.88 44.02
N ASP A 31 -23.41 -36.52 43.70
CA ASP A 31 -24.30 -37.35 42.89
C ASP A 31 -23.78 -37.48 41.44
N ASP A 32 -23.17 -36.46 40.91
CA ASP A 32 -22.53 -36.49 39.57
C ASP A 32 -21.38 -37.52 39.52
N PHE A 33 -20.75 -37.83 40.65
CA PHE A 33 -19.71 -38.86 40.76
C PHE A 33 -20.31 -40.25 41.04
N GLY A 34 -21.63 -40.38 41.13
CA GLY A 34 -22.30 -41.66 41.41
C GLY A 34 -22.32 -42.01 42.89
N ALA A 35 -22.20 -41.03 43.82
CA ALA A 35 -22.24 -41.34 45.26
C ALA A 35 -23.56 -41.98 45.70
N GLY A 36 -24.69 -41.64 45.03
CA GLY A 36 -25.99 -42.27 45.25
C GLY A 36 -26.06 -43.75 44.84
N GLU A 37 -25.16 -44.19 43.98
CA GLU A 37 -25.05 -45.59 43.52
C GLU A 37 -24.07 -46.43 44.36
N PHE A 38 -23.40 -45.82 45.35
CA PHE A 38 -22.45 -46.49 46.24
C PHE A 38 -23.17 -47.11 47.41
N THR A 39 -23.32 -48.43 47.37
CA THR A 39 -24.03 -49.26 48.42
C THR A 39 -23.09 -50.03 49.34
N GLY A 40 -21.78 -49.69 49.30
CA GLY A 40 -20.76 -50.30 50.12
C GLY A 40 -19.60 -50.93 49.33
N PRO A 41 -18.64 -51.64 49.95
CA PRO A 41 -17.42 -52.12 49.31
C PRO A 41 -17.63 -52.94 48.03
N ALA A 42 -18.77 -53.65 47.93
CA ALA A 42 -19.12 -54.48 46.78
C ALA A 42 -19.40 -53.62 45.52
N SER A 43 -19.76 -52.35 45.69
CA SER A 43 -20.04 -51.35 44.56
C SER A 43 -18.81 -50.65 44.04
N LEU A 44 -17.60 -50.96 44.51
CA LEU A 44 -16.36 -50.41 43.98
C LEU A 44 -16.12 -50.71 42.49
N LYS A 45 -16.78 -51.69 41.93
CA LYS A 45 -16.72 -52.04 40.48
C LYS A 45 -17.95 -51.63 39.70
N VAL A 46 -18.92 -50.93 40.30
CA VAL A 46 -20.10 -50.42 39.64
C VAL A 46 -19.69 -49.18 38.84
N GLU A 47 -20.09 -49.16 37.60
CA GLU A 47 -19.88 -48.00 36.74
C GLU A 47 -21.02 -46.99 36.97
N PRO A 48 -20.74 -45.80 37.56
CA PRO A 48 -21.78 -44.84 37.88
C PRO A 48 -22.50 -44.36 36.61
N LYS A 49 -23.83 -44.48 36.58
CA LYS A 49 -24.64 -44.19 35.40
C LYS A 49 -24.61 -42.68 35.07
N ASN A 50 -24.81 -41.82 36.07
CA ASN A 50 -24.81 -40.37 35.90
C ASN A 50 -23.47 -39.83 35.40
N LEU A 51 -22.36 -40.46 35.77
CA LEU A 51 -21.03 -40.09 35.30
C LEU A 51 -20.77 -40.55 33.87
N ASN A 52 -21.16 -41.80 33.51
CA ASN A 52 -20.83 -42.42 32.25
C ASN A 52 -21.84 -42.09 31.11
N TYR A 53 -23.09 -41.87 31.49
CA TYR A 53 -24.22 -41.59 30.59
C TYR A 53 -25.01 -40.35 31.03
N PRO A 54 -24.38 -39.16 31.08
CA PRO A 54 -25.08 -37.97 31.50
C PRO A 54 -26.10 -37.49 30.45
N ASP A 55 -27.08 -36.72 30.88
CA ASP A 55 -27.96 -35.97 30.00
C ASP A 55 -27.16 -34.88 29.27
N ASP A 56 -27.71 -34.40 28.12
CA ASP A 56 -27.07 -33.32 27.39
C ASP A 56 -27.03 -32.03 28.21
N ARG A 57 -25.86 -31.40 28.16
CA ARG A 57 -25.59 -30.11 28.80
C ARG A 57 -25.14 -29.09 27.79
N THR A 58 -25.70 -27.89 27.89
CA THR A 58 -25.17 -26.68 27.23
C THR A 58 -24.17 -26.04 28.15
N ASN A 59 -23.06 -25.57 27.60
CA ASN A 59 -22.04 -24.82 28.33
C ASN A 59 -21.67 -23.56 27.50
N PHE A 60 -21.70 -22.42 28.16
CA PHE A 60 -21.24 -21.13 27.69
C PHE A 60 -19.87 -20.87 28.29
N ASN A 61 -18.89 -20.52 27.46
CA ASN A 61 -17.56 -20.11 27.88
C ASN A 61 -17.29 -18.72 27.32
N THR A 62 -17.46 -17.71 28.15
CA THR A 62 -17.18 -16.31 27.83
C THR A 62 -15.83 -15.96 28.38
N LYS A 63 -14.88 -15.51 27.52
CA LYS A 63 -13.52 -15.21 28.00
C LYS A 63 -12.87 -14.04 27.30
N LEU A 64 -12.05 -13.34 28.04
CA LEU A 64 -11.12 -12.31 27.57
C LEU A 64 -9.71 -12.85 27.73
N SER A 65 -8.98 -12.90 26.63
CA SER A 65 -7.61 -13.41 26.59
C SER A 65 -6.62 -12.32 26.19
N TYR A 66 -5.44 -12.35 26.77
CA TYR A 66 -4.32 -11.49 26.42
C TYR A 66 -3.08 -12.31 26.14
N ASP A 67 -2.67 -12.33 24.88
CA ASP A 67 -1.48 -13.04 24.40
C ASP A 67 -0.36 -12.03 24.15
N VAL A 68 0.80 -12.27 24.71
CA VAL A 68 1.98 -11.45 24.49
C VAL A 68 3.25 -12.27 24.32
N ALA A 69 3.99 -12.00 23.26
CA ALA A 69 5.33 -12.51 23.09
C ALA A 69 6.29 -11.62 23.91
N LEU A 70 6.85 -12.18 24.97
CA LEU A 70 7.79 -11.50 25.86
C LEU A 70 9.18 -11.43 25.25
N PHE A 71 9.61 -12.52 24.59
CA PHE A 71 10.87 -12.58 23.86
C PHE A 71 10.72 -13.48 22.63
N THR A 72 11.27 -13.08 21.50
CA THR A 72 11.16 -13.80 20.22
C THR A 72 12.51 -13.94 19.51
N GLY A 73 13.61 -14.02 20.26
CA GLY A 73 14.95 -14.05 19.66
C GLY A 73 15.24 -12.81 18.81
N PHE A 74 14.74 -11.63 19.22
CA PHE A 74 14.85 -10.36 18.48
C PHE A 74 14.07 -10.31 17.16
N LYS A 75 13.27 -11.32 16.80
CA LYS A 75 12.49 -11.37 15.55
C LYS A 75 11.59 -10.14 15.39
N LEU A 76 10.78 -9.83 16.41
CA LEU A 76 9.85 -8.69 16.37
C LEU A 76 10.55 -7.35 16.32
N SER A 77 11.67 -7.17 17.03
CA SER A 77 12.46 -5.93 16.99
C SER A 77 13.09 -5.72 15.62
N ASN A 78 13.70 -6.75 15.01
CA ASN A 78 14.25 -6.68 13.67
C ASN A 78 13.15 -6.45 12.61
N GLN A 79 11.97 -7.05 12.77
CA GLN A 79 10.83 -6.79 11.90
C GLN A 79 10.35 -5.34 11.97
N LYS A 80 10.30 -4.76 13.18
CA LYS A 80 10.02 -3.34 13.38
C LYS A 80 11.08 -2.45 12.70
N ASP A 81 12.35 -2.83 12.76
CA ASP A 81 13.44 -2.08 12.11
C ASP A 81 13.34 -2.16 10.58
N ILE A 82 12.98 -3.32 10.01
CA ILE A 82 12.70 -3.46 8.58
C ILE A 82 11.58 -2.51 8.16
N LEU A 83 10.46 -2.46 8.89
CA LEU A 83 9.35 -1.56 8.58
C LEU A 83 9.77 -0.08 8.64
N LYS A 84 10.62 0.30 9.59
CA LYS A 84 11.19 1.66 9.65
C LYS A 84 12.10 1.96 8.44
N LEU A 85 12.91 1.00 8.00
CA LEU A 85 13.75 1.15 6.81
C LEU A 85 12.91 1.26 5.55
N GLN A 86 11.84 0.48 5.43
CA GLN A 86 10.88 0.58 4.34
C GLN A 86 10.16 1.93 4.33
N GLN A 87 9.77 2.44 5.50
CA GLN A 87 9.19 3.79 5.63
C GLN A 87 10.17 4.87 5.13
N LYS A 88 11.45 4.80 5.53
CA LYS A 88 12.48 5.72 5.04
C LYS A 88 12.68 5.62 3.53
N ALA A 89 12.72 4.40 2.98
CA ALA A 89 12.80 4.17 1.53
C ALA A 89 11.60 4.76 0.78
N ALA A 90 10.38 4.59 1.32
CA ALA A 90 9.16 5.17 0.76
C ALA A 90 9.19 6.72 0.75
N GLN A 91 9.72 7.32 1.81
CA GLN A 91 9.88 8.78 1.90
C GLN A 91 10.87 9.33 0.88
N VAL A 92 11.99 8.63 0.67
CA VAL A 92 12.95 8.97 -0.39
C VAL A 92 12.32 8.80 -1.77
N LYS A 93 11.56 7.71 -2.00
CA LYS A 93 10.81 7.48 -3.24
C LYS A 93 9.81 8.60 -3.53
N TYR A 94 9.08 9.07 -2.52
CA TYR A 94 8.18 10.22 -2.65
C TYR A 94 8.95 11.48 -3.13
N THR A 95 10.10 11.76 -2.52
CA THR A 95 10.95 12.90 -2.90
C THR A 95 11.48 12.76 -4.33
N LEU A 96 11.90 11.56 -4.72
CA LEU A 96 12.35 11.23 -6.08
C LEU A 96 11.22 11.46 -7.10
N ASN A 97 10.04 10.91 -6.84
CA ASN A 97 8.87 11.09 -7.72
C ASN A 97 8.48 12.56 -7.86
N LYS A 98 8.56 13.35 -6.78
CA LYS A 98 8.30 14.79 -6.82
C LYS A 98 9.31 15.52 -7.73
N LYS A 99 10.59 15.16 -7.64
CA LYS A 99 11.63 15.73 -8.52
C LYS A 99 11.41 15.34 -9.98
N GLN A 100 11.08 14.07 -10.24
CA GLN A 100 10.78 13.59 -11.59
C GLN A 100 9.56 14.28 -12.18
N LEU A 101 8.47 14.39 -11.41
CA LEU A 101 7.29 15.12 -11.86
C LEU A 101 7.61 16.59 -12.15
N SER A 102 8.38 17.26 -11.29
CA SER A 102 8.80 18.64 -11.53
C SER A 102 9.61 18.79 -12.81
N PHE A 103 10.48 17.83 -13.11
CA PHE A 103 11.24 17.79 -14.35
C PHE A 103 10.34 17.58 -15.58
N GLU A 104 9.38 16.64 -15.50
CA GLU A 104 8.42 16.41 -16.59
C GLU A 104 7.51 17.61 -16.84
N VAL A 105 7.07 18.31 -15.80
CA VAL A 105 6.31 19.55 -15.94
C VAL A 105 7.14 20.62 -16.64
N LEU A 106 8.41 20.79 -16.24
CA LEU A 106 9.31 21.76 -16.89
C LEU A 106 9.53 21.42 -18.37
N LYS A 107 9.76 20.14 -18.68
CA LYS A 107 9.93 19.64 -20.04
C LYS A 107 8.67 19.87 -20.89
N ALA A 108 7.50 19.56 -20.35
CA ALA A 108 6.22 19.79 -21.01
C ALA A 108 5.95 21.28 -21.24
N TYR A 109 6.28 22.13 -20.25
CA TYR A 109 6.18 23.58 -20.38
C TYR A 109 7.06 24.10 -21.51
N ASN A 110 8.33 23.70 -21.57
CA ASN A 110 9.25 24.05 -22.61
C ASN A 110 8.74 23.60 -24.01
N GLY A 111 8.17 22.39 -24.09
CA GLY A 111 7.53 21.87 -25.28
C GLY A 111 6.35 22.75 -25.75
N ALA A 112 5.52 23.20 -24.84
CA ALA A 112 4.39 24.08 -25.14
C ALA A 112 4.87 25.48 -25.65
N VAL A 113 5.94 26.01 -25.04
CA VAL A 113 6.53 27.29 -25.53
C VAL A 113 7.06 27.13 -26.95
N VAL A 114 7.78 26.05 -27.24
CA VAL A 114 8.28 25.78 -28.61
C VAL A 114 7.11 25.63 -29.60
N ALA A 115 6.06 24.88 -29.23
CA ALA A 115 4.86 24.74 -30.08
C ALA A 115 4.19 26.10 -30.37
N LYS A 116 4.12 26.98 -29.36
CA LYS A 116 3.61 28.37 -29.54
C LYS A 116 4.45 29.17 -30.51
N GLU A 117 5.77 29.07 -30.49
CA GLU A 117 6.64 29.72 -31.46
C GLU A 117 6.46 29.17 -32.89
N PHE A 118 6.21 27.86 -33.03
CA PHE A 118 5.85 27.27 -34.32
C PHE A 118 4.54 27.84 -34.90
N ILE A 119 3.54 28.12 -34.08
CA ILE A 119 2.30 28.78 -34.50
C ILE A 119 2.63 30.16 -35.06
N LYS A 120 3.46 30.96 -34.37
CA LYS A 120 3.88 32.31 -34.86
C LYS A 120 4.59 32.22 -36.21
N ALA A 121 5.51 31.23 -36.34
CA ALA A 121 6.25 31.03 -37.59
C ALA A 121 5.31 30.61 -38.75
N ALA A 122 4.41 29.63 -38.49
CA ALA A 122 3.43 29.19 -39.48
C ALA A 122 2.45 30.29 -39.91
N GLN A 123 2.03 31.15 -38.96
CA GLN A 123 1.18 32.30 -39.24
C GLN A 123 1.86 33.29 -40.19
N LYS A 124 3.12 33.66 -39.93
CA LYS A 124 3.91 34.54 -40.83
C LYS A 124 4.11 33.90 -42.20
N ALA A 125 4.38 32.62 -42.28
CA ALA A 125 4.51 31.90 -43.55
C ALA A 125 3.19 31.92 -44.34
N LYS A 126 2.05 31.70 -43.68
CA LYS A 126 0.71 31.78 -44.28
C LYS A 126 0.45 33.17 -44.87
N GLU A 127 0.76 34.23 -44.12
CA GLU A 127 0.60 35.62 -44.55
C GLU A 127 1.43 35.90 -45.83
N ALA A 128 2.71 35.49 -45.85
CA ALA A 128 3.59 35.64 -46.99
C ALA A 128 3.08 34.90 -48.24
N ILE A 129 2.71 33.62 -48.08
CA ILE A 129 2.20 32.81 -49.21
C ILE A 129 0.82 33.29 -49.69
N SER A 130 -0.04 33.79 -48.80
CA SER A 130 -1.32 34.40 -49.19
C SER A 130 -1.10 35.63 -50.06
N TYR A 131 -0.09 36.46 -49.74
CA TYR A 131 0.31 37.59 -50.61
C TYR A 131 0.77 37.09 -51.99
N VAL A 132 1.62 36.09 -52.08
CA VAL A 132 2.07 35.48 -53.34
C VAL A 132 0.89 34.96 -54.17
N SER A 133 -0.05 34.25 -53.53
CA SER A 133 -1.26 33.73 -54.18
C SER A 133 -2.14 34.84 -54.77
N LYS A 134 -2.32 35.96 -54.03
CA LYS A 134 -3.03 37.14 -54.50
C LYS A 134 -2.31 37.79 -55.67
N SER A 135 -0.99 37.98 -55.60
CA SER A 135 -0.18 38.54 -56.66
C SER A 135 -0.22 37.67 -57.93
N ALA A 136 -0.12 36.33 -57.80
CA ALA A 136 -0.24 35.45 -58.94
C ALA A 136 -1.60 35.56 -59.68
N LYS A 137 -2.68 35.76 -58.93
CA LYS A 137 -4.01 36.02 -59.54
C LYS A 137 -4.05 37.31 -60.30
N ALA A 138 -3.51 38.43 -59.75
CA ALA A 138 -3.47 39.72 -60.39
C ALA A 138 -2.62 39.64 -61.64
N PHE A 139 -1.42 39.07 -61.61
CA PHE A 139 -0.56 38.86 -62.79
C PHE A 139 -1.19 38.00 -63.88
N HIS A 140 -1.99 37.06 -63.52
CA HIS A 140 -2.72 36.26 -64.51
C HIS A 140 -3.81 37.08 -65.21
N GLN A 141 -4.49 37.95 -64.49
CA GLN A 141 -5.47 38.89 -65.11
C GLN A 141 -4.84 39.80 -66.15
N GLU A 142 -3.59 40.16 -65.90
CA GLU A 142 -2.80 40.98 -66.84
C GLU A 142 -2.06 40.18 -67.93
N GLY A 143 -2.27 38.81 -67.93
CA GLY A 143 -1.66 37.93 -68.91
C GLY A 143 -0.16 37.62 -68.68
N LEU A 144 0.39 38.01 -67.53
CA LEU A 144 1.82 37.90 -67.21
C LEU A 144 2.23 36.48 -66.67
N VAL A 145 1.30 35.68 -66.18
CA VAL A 145 1.52 34.32 -65.67
C VAL A 145 0.41 33.37 -66.16
N THR A 146 0.68 32.08 -66.14
CA THR A 146 -0.27 31.05 -66.59
C THR A 146 -1.30 30.70 -65.48
N LYS A 147 -2.42 30.08 -65.91
CA LYS A 147 -3.40 29.53 -64.96
C LYS A 147 -2.80 28.41 -64.08
N ILE A 148 -1.75 27.72 -64.55
CA ILE A 148 -1.04 26.73 -63.79
C ILE A 148 -0.31 27.34 -62.61
N ASP A 149 0.38 28.51 -62.85
CA ASP A 149 1.10 29.21 -61.78
C ASP A 149 0.13 29.69 -60.66
N VAL A 150 -1.06 30.18 -61.03
CA VAL A 150 -2.11 30.52 -60.03
C VAL A 150 -2.56 29.32 -59.23
N LYS A 151 -2.77 28.17 -59.89
CA LYS A 151 -3.15 26.93 -59.18
C LYS A 151 -2.03 26.45 -58.24
N GLN A 152 -0.78 26.54 -58.69
CA GLN A 152 0.39 26.19 -57.88
C GLN A 152 0.53 27.10 -56.65
N ALA A 153 0.39 28.39 -56.80
CA ALA A 153 0.38 29.34 -55.69
C ALA A 153 -0.76 29.03 -54.69
N LYS A 154 -1.93 28.59 -55.19
CA LYS A 154 -3.06 28.16 -54.34
C LYS A 154 -2.76 26.88 -53.55
N VAL A 155 -2.07 25.92 -54.18
CA VAL A 155 -1.63 24.67 -53.47
C VAL A 155 -0.67 25.03 -52.36
N TYR A 156 0.30 25.92 -52.57
CA TYR A 156 1.21 26.36 -51.51
C TYR A 156 0.46 27.07 -50.37
N GLU A 157 -0.54 27.90 -50.66
CA GLU A 157 -1.39 28.56 -49.67
C GLU A 157 -2.15 27.54 -48.83
N LEU A 158 -2.74 26.49 -49.43
CA LEU A 158 -3.44 25.42 -48.73
C LEU A 158 -2.48 24.63 -47.86
N ASN A 159 -1.30 24.24 -48.38
CA ASN A 159 -0.28 23.53 -47.61
C ASN A 159 0.19 24.32 -46.38
N THR A 160 0.39 25.61 -46.52
CA THR A 160 0.79 26.49 -45.42
C THR A 160 -0.31 26.61 -44.38
N ASN A 161 -1.59 26.67 -44.84
CA ASN A 161 -2.71 26.64 -43.91
C ASN A 161 -2.81 25.32 -43.12
N THR A 162 -2.54 24.18 -43.77
CA THR A 162 -2.47 22.89 -43.12
C THR A 162 -1.38 22.88 -42.03
N LYS A 163 -0.19 23.41 -42.33
CA LYS A 163 0.91 23.55 -41.38
C LYS A 163 0.57 24.41 -40.17
N LEU A 164 -0.22 25.47 -40.34
CA LEU A 164 -0.71 26.27 -39.24
C LEU A 164 -1.66 25.47 -38.33
N ILE A 165 -2.59 24.73 -38.93
CA ILE A 165 -3.51 23.84 -38.16
C ILE A 165 -2.74 22.76 -37.40
N GLU A 166 -1.73 22.13 -38.02
CA GLU A 166 -0.87 21.14 -37.35
C GLU A 166 -0.15 21.75 -36.13
N ALA A 167 0.40 22.97 -36.27
CA ALA A 167 1.08 23.69 -35.20
C ALA A 167 0.11 24.02 -34.03
N GLN A 168 -1.11 24.46 -34.35
CA GLN A 168 -2.15 24.69 -33.34
C GLN A 168 -2.52 23.44 -32.57
N ASN A 169 -2.75 22.33 -33.29
CA ASN A 169 -3.06 21.03 -32.66
C ASN A 169 -1.92 20.56 -31.73
N GLN A 170 -0.66 20.75 -32.13
CA GLN A 170 0.48 20.42 -31.28
C GLN A 170 0.54 21.27 -30.02
N PHE A 171 0.22 22.56 -30.11
CA PHE A 171 0.13 23.44 -28.95
C PHE A 171 -0.99 23.02 -28.01
N ASP A 172 -2.20 22.75 -28.53
CA ASP A 172 -3.34 22.31 -27.75
C ASP A 172 -3.05 20.99 -27.03
N LEU A 173 -2.38 20.05 -27.70
CA LEU A 173 -1.93 18.79 -27.10
C LEU A 173 -0.91 19.04 -25.98
N ALA A 174 0.05 19.94 -26.17
CA ALA A 174 1.03 20.31 -25.16
C ALA A 174 0.37 20.95 -23.92
N ILE A 175 -0.61 21.82 -24.10
CA ILE A 175 -1.40 22.41 -23.01
C ILE A 175 -2.23 21.35 -22.29
N ALA A 176 -2.87 20.43 -23.03
CA ALA A 176 -3.61 19.32 -22.41
C ALA A 176 -2.70 18.42 -21.56
N TYR A 177 -1.48 18.15 -22.03
CA TYR A 177 -0.49 17.39 -21.27
C TYR A 177 -0.02 18.11 -20.01
N LEU A 178 0.18 19.43 -20.07
CA LEU A 178 0.47 20.26 -18.89
C LEU A 178 -0.66 20.22 -17.86
N ARG A 179 -1.91 20.33 -18.31
CA ARG A 179 -3.10 20.20 -17.44
C ARG A 179 -3.11 18.85 -16.73
N PHE A 180 -2.83 17.79 -17.46
CA PHE A 180 -2.74 16.42 -16.90
C PHE A 180 -1.66 16.33 -15.83
N LEU A 181 -0.43 16.74 -16.12
CA LEU A 181 0.70 16.66 -15.19
C LEU A 181 0.50 17.49 -13.92
N THR A 182 -0.13 18.65 -14.04
CA THR A 182 -0.31 19.60 -12.93
C THR A 182 -1.65 19.47 -12.23
N SER A 183 -2.58 18.68 -12.79
CA SER A 183 -3.98 18.61 -12.37
C SER A 183 -4.68 19.98 -12.36
N ASN A 184 -4.15 20.97 -13.10
CA ASN A 184 -4.70 22.31 -13.19
C ASN A 184 -5.35 22.53 -14.56
N GLN A 185 -6.68 22.53 -14.60
CA GLN A 185 -7.47 22.72 -15.83
C GLN A 185 -7.48 24.14 -16.36
N ASN A 186 -7.03 25.13 -15.56
CA ASN A 186 -7.08 26.54 -15.92
C ASN A 186 -5.89 27.00 -16.79
N ILE A 187 -4.91 26.11 -17.06
CA ILE A 187 -3.78 26.46 -17.93
C ILE A 187 -4.28 26.55 -19.37
N SER A 188 -4.22 27.74 -19.96
CA SER A 188 -4.64 28.00 -21.35
C SER A 188 -3.51 28.49 -22.23
N ASP A 189 -2.43 29.01 -21.64
CA ASP A 189 -1.30 29.61 -22.35
C ASP A 189 0.01 29.45 -21.56
N VAL A 190 1.13 29.69 -22.25
CA VAL A 190 2.48 29.70 -21.68
C VAL A 190 3.20 30.98 -22.01
N SER A 191 4.03 31.45 -21.10
CA SER A 191 4.90 32.62 -21.32
C SER A 191 6.24 32.19 -21.91
N GLU A 192 6.99 33.14 -22.44
CA GLU A 192 8.32 32.92 -23.01
C GLU A 192 9.30 32.38 -21.95
N LEU A 193 10.25 31.55 -22.41
CA LEU A 193 11.31 31.03 -21.56
C LEU A 193 12.30 32.15 -21.21
N LYS A 194 12.63 32.23 -19.90
CA LYS A 194 13.78 33.02 -19.48
C LYS A 194 15.05 32.19 -19.70
N ASN A 195 16.09 32.81 -20.23
CA ASN A 195 17.39 32.18 -20.37
C ASN A 195 17.94 31.84 -18.99
N ILE A 196 18.13 30.53 -18.73
CA ILE A 196 18.75 30.02 -17.51
C ILE A 196 20.17 29.60 -17.89
N TYR A 197 21.15 30.33 -17.35
CA TYR A 197 22.55 29.94 -17.48
C TYR A 197 22.89 28.98 -16.35
N CYS A 198 23.27 27.72 -16.69
CA CYS A 198 23.84 26.76 -15.74
C CYS A 198 25.37 26.79 -15.91
N ASP A 199 26.06 27.21 -14.87
CA ASP A 199 27.51 27.06 -14.82
C ASP A 199 27.86 25.60 -14.45
N ILE A 200 28.37 24.83 -15.42
CA ILE A 200 28.82 23.44 -15.25
C ILE A 200 30.35 23.46 -15.24
N SER A 201 30.92 24.14 -14.27
CA SER A 201 32.36 24.42 -14.26
C SER A 201 33.26 23.27 -13.76
N ASP A 202 32.70 22.22 -13.12
CA ASP A 202 33.53 21.12 -12.58
C ASP A 202 32.86 19.75 -12.66
N MET A 203 33.22 19.01 -13.72
CA MET A 203 32.73 17.63 -13.96
C MET A 203 33.17 16.65 -12.87
N SER A 204 34.36 16.80 -12.30
CA SER A 204 34.89 15.89 -11.28
C SER A 204 34.08 15.95 -9.98
N ASN A 205 33.66 17.16 -9.61
CA ASN A 205 32.84 17.41 -8.43
C ASN A 205 31.39 16.89 -8.62
N LEU A 206 30.87 16.86 -9.87
CA LEU A 206 29.52 16.34 -10.16
C LEU A 206 29.36 14.86 -9.84
N TYR A 207 30.38 14.03 -10.13
CA TYR A 207 30.36 12.61 -9.81
C TYR A 207 30.27 12.36 -8.29
N GLY A 208 31.13 13.02 -7.51
CA GLY A 208 31.11 12.93 -6.05
C GLY A 208 29.79 13.42 -5.44
N ARG A 209 29.22 14.50 -5.98
CA ARG A 209 27.90 15.03 -5.58
C ARG A 209 26.78 14.08 -5.95
N ALA A 210 26.83 13.44 -7.13
CA ALA A 210 25.83 12.48 -7.57
C ALA A 210 25.81 11.27 -6.63
N LEU A 211 26.95 10.67 -6.30
CA LEU A 211 27.04 9.53 -5.38
C LEU A 211 26.43 9.82 -4.00
N LYS A 212 26.61 11.04 -3.48
CA LYS A 212 26.08 11.44 -2.17
C LYS A 212 24.59 11.79 -2.19
N ASN A 213 24.09 12.34 -3.29
CA ASN A 213 22.79 13.00 -3.32
C ASN A 213 21.72 12.20 -4.10
N ARG A 214 22.09 11.20 -4.91
CA ARG A 214 21.10 10.42 -5.67
C ARG A 214 20.18 9.66 -4.75
N ASP A 215 18.90 9.95 -4.88
CA ASP A 215 17.85 9.37 -4.03
C ASP A 215 17.68 7.87 -4.29
N GLU A 216 17.98 7.40 -5.52
CA GLU A 216 17.97 5.97 -5.86
C GLU A 216 19.03 5.19 -5.05
N LEU A 217 20.23 5.76 -4.87
CA LEU A 217 21.28 5.13 -4.09
C LEU A 217 20.94 5.08 -2.59
N LYS A 218 20.31 6.14 -2.06
CA LYS A 218 19.80 6.14 -0.68
C LYS A 218 18.75 5.06 -0.47
N MET A 219 17.82 4.92 -1.42
CA MET A 219 16.78 3.89 -1.39
C MET A 219 17.37 2.49 -1.41
N GLN A 220 18.36 2.23 -2.30
CA GLN A 220 19.09 0.96 -2.35
C GLN A 220 19.81 0.63 -1.04
N ASN A 221 20.39 1.62 -0.37
CA ASN A 221 21.04 1.41 0.92
C ASN A 221 20.03 1.00 2.00
N PHE A 222 18.84 1.62 2.06
CA PHE A 222 17.78 1.17 2.98
C PHE A 222 17.30 -0.25 2.68
N GLN A 223 17.20 -0.62 1.41
CA GLN A 223 16.84 -1.99 1.02
C GLN A 223 17.92 -3.00 1.44
N LYS A 224 19.21 -2.66 1.22
CA LYS A 224 20.33 -3.47 1.68
C LYS A 224 20.31 -3.69 3.20
N ASP A 225 20.09 -2.62 3.97
CA ASP A 225 20.04 -2.72 5.43
C ASP A 225 18.81 -3.51 5.91
N ALA A 226 17.67 -3.41 5.21
CA ALA A 226 16.50 -4.26 5.46
C ALA A 226 16.79 -5.74 5.19
N MET A 227 17.57 -6.06 4.13
CA MET A 227 18.00 -7.44 3.85
C MET A 227 18.92 -7.99 4.94
N LYS A 228 19.84 -7.18 5.50
CA LYS A 228 20.64 -7.58 6.67
C LYS A 228 19.75 -7.92 7.87
N LYS A 229 18.72 -7.12 8.13
CA LYS A 229 17.75 -7.40 9.20
C LYS A 229 16.94 -8.67 8.95
N ASN A 230 16.68 -9.05 7.70
CA ASN A 230 16.08 -10.35 7.38
C ASN A 230 17.00 -11.53 7.76
N ILE A 231 18.31 -11.38 7.59
CA ILE A 231 19.28 -12.38 8.07
C ILE A 231 19.20 -12.48 9.61
N ASP A 232 19.15 -11.35 10.32
CA ASP A 232 18.98 -11.35 11.77
C ASP A 232 17.66 -12.03 12.21
N ILE A 233 16.58 -11.86 11.44
CA ILE A 233 15.30 -12.57 11.66
C ILE A 233 15.47 -14.08 11.45
N SER A 234 16.18 -14.51 10.43
CA SER A 234 16.45 -15.94 10.22
C SER A 234 17.25 -16.51 11.38
N ASN A 235 18.23 -15.77 11.88
CA ASN A 235 19.04 -16.15 13.05
C ASN A 235 18.22 -16.19 14.35
N SER A 236 17.03 -15.55 14.38
CA SER A 236 16.18 -15.56 15.58
C SER A 236 15.70 -16.96 15.97
N SER A 237 15.68 -17.92 15.03
CA SER A 237 15.33 -19.33 15.29
C SER A 237 16.33 -20.05 16.19
N TYR A 238 17.54 -19.53 16.32
CA TYR A 238 18.55 -20.05 17.25
C TYR A 238 18.37 -19.58 18.70
N TYR A 239 17.39 -18.76 18.98
CA TYR A 239 17.07 -18.28 20.33
C TYR A 239 15.75 -18.85 20.82
N PRO A 240 15.56 -19.02 22.13
CA PRO A 240 14.27 -19.41 22.67
C PRO A 240 13.23 -18.32 22.45
N ALA A 241 11.96 -18.73 22.31
CA ALA A 241 10.82 -17.81 22.34
C ALA A 241 10.11 -17.93 23.70
N VAL A 242 9.79 -16.79 24.32
CA VAL A 242 9.04 -16.72 25.57
C VAL A 242 7.74 -15.99 25.30
N TYR A 243 6.63 -16.60 25.70
CA TYR A 243 5.28 -16.03 25.55
C TYR A 243 4.53 -16.09 26.86
N SER A 244 3.57 -15.20 27.01
CA SER A 244 2.62 -15.20 28.12
C SER A 244 1.21 -15.20 27.56
N HIS A 245 0.34 -16.02 28.16
CA HIS A 245 -1.08 -16.05 27.93
C HIS A 245 -1.78 -15.80 29.26
N LEU A 246 -2.66 -14.79 29.28
CA LEU A 246 -3.51 -14.45 30.40
C LEU A 246 -4.95 -14.56 29.93
N GLU A 247 -5.77 -15.23 30.70
CA GLU A 247 -7.19 -15.43 30.38
C GLU A 247 -8.02 -15.19 31.64
N TYR A 248 -9.13 -14.49 31.47
CA TYR A 248 -10.17 -14.34 32.48
C TYR A 248 -11.50 -14.62 31.82
N GLY A 249 -12.31 -15.48 32.43
CA GLY A 249 -13.56 -15.90 31.82
C GLY A 249 -14.57 -16.45 32.81
N PHE A 250 -15.70 -16.87 32.25
CA PHE A 250 -16.84 -17.45 32.96
C PHE A 250 -17.27 -18.72 32.26
N ASN A 251 -17.60 -19.73 33.02
CA ASN A 251 -18.19 -20.97 32.51
C ASN A 251 -19.53 -21.22 33.21
N ASP A 252 -20.61 -21.34 32.42
CA ASP A 252 -21.94 -21.58 32.98
C ASP A 252 -22.80 -22.39 31.99
N ASP A 253 -23.93 -22.94 32.46
CA ASP A 253 -24.96 -23.55 31.60
C ASP A 253 -25.88 -22.53 30.94
N LYS A 254 -25.75 -21.24 31.32
CA LYS A 254 -26.44 -20.07 30.78
C LYS A 254 -25.45 -18.97 30.43
N LEU A 255 -25.85 -18.07 29.55
CA LEU A 255 -25.05 -16.89 29.24
C LEU A 255 -25.16 -15.87 30.37
N THR A 256 -24.32 -16.02 31.39
CA THR A 256 -24.24 -15.15 32.57
C THR A 256 -22.80 -14.77 32.84
N LEU A 257 -22.59 -13.65 33.54
CA LEU A 257 -21.28 -13.20 34.04
C LEU A 257 -21.36 -13.20 35.58
N ASP A 258 -21.58 -14.37 36.15
CA ASP A 258 -21.73 -14.56 37.58
C ASP A 258 -20.36 -14.68 38.25
N ASP A 259 -20.10 -13.91 39.29
CA ASP A 259 -18.82 -13.90 40.00
C ASP A 259 -18.45 -15.27 40.60
N ASP A 260 -19.47 -16.11 40.90
CA ASP A 260 -19.25 -17.45 41.38
C ASP A 260 -18.79 -18.43 40.28
N LYS A 261 -18.87 -18.02 39.01
CA LYS A 261 -18.55 -18.87 37.83
C LYS A 261 -17.30 -18.40 37.11
N ASP A 262 -16.59 -17.43 37.65
CA ASP A 262 -15.37 -16.86 37.07
C ASP A 262 -14.17 -17.81 37.20
N TYR A 263 -13.21 -17.63 36.31
CA TYR A 263 -11.90 -18.27 36.40
C TYR A 263 -10.82 -17.37 35.78
N TYR A 264 -9.61 -17.57 36.19
CA TYR A 264 -8.45 -17.00 35.50
C TYR A 264 -7.43 -18.08 35.16
N ASN A 265 -6.70 -17.85 34.10
CA ASN A 265 -5.56 -18.68 33.73
C ASN A 265 -4.39 -17.76 33.35
N ALA A 266 -3.23 -17.99 33.96
CA ALA A 266 -2.01 -17.27 33.69
C ALA A 266 -0.90 -18.26 33.34
N MET A 267 -0.35 -18.17 32.15
CA MET A 267 0.68 -19.08 31.66
C MET A 267 1.86 -18.29 31.10
N ILE A 268 3.06 -18.74 31.41
CA ILE A 268 4.29 -18.34 30.74
C ILE A 268 4.90 -19.59 30.13
N GLY A 269 5.14 -19.55 28.83
CA GLY A 269 5.71 -20.66 28.09
C GLY A 269 7.05 -20.27 27.46
N LEU A 270 7.97 -21.22 27.39
CA LEU A 270 9.22 -21.11 26.65
C LEU A 270 9.26 -22.22 25.59
N ASN A 271 9.54 -21.83 24.37
CA ASN A 271 9.74 -22.74 23.25
C ASN A 271 11.15 -22.56 22.70
N TYR A 272 11.89 -23.66 22.60
CA TYR A 272 13.22 -23.69 22.02
C TYR A 272 13.33 -24.88 21.07
N THR A 273 13.57 -24.60 19.79
CA THR A 273 13.74 -25.64 18.78
C THR A 273 15.21 -26.08 18.77
N LEU A 274 15.44 -27.36 19.02
CA LEU A 274 16.79 -27.91 19.08
C LEU A 274 17.32 -28.36 17.72
N PHE A 275 16.43 -28.83 16.80
CA PHE A 275 16.72 -29.30 15.46
C PHE A 275 15.56 -28.99 14.52
#